data_e8e2f510888097f8c1a011955733cc68
#
_entry.id   e8e2f510888097f8c1a011955733cc68
#
_cell.length_a   1.000
_cell.length_b   1.000
_cell.length_c   1.000
_cell.angle_alpha   90.00
_cell.angle_beta   90.00
_cell.angle_gamma   90.00
#
_symmetry.space_group_name_H-M   'P 1'
#
loop_
_entity.id
_entity.type
_entity.pdbx_description
1 polymer ?
#
loop_
_entity_poly.entity_id
_entity_poly.type
_entity_poly.pdbx_seq_one_letter_code
_entity_poly.pdbx_strand_id
1 'polypeptide(L)'
;MPSEYASKIPTLIPLEKAGPKGYIRMVFPLELGDSYDADEIFGILKQGLEAAKERAPTLGCEGIPDTEAKQAGVLKAHKYNDYDTIIKKDLRAPGAFSHTYADIKAKGFPLAAFNGDLLCRRFTWPSPGERLPAADLQANFIPGGLIITGCFFHVFGDAKTYYTWLETWAEECRRLQGETGPRNEIPDEFFTDREKHMKPSGRNAGKPEDHSESNWRL
;
A
#
# COMPACT_ATOMS: atom_id res chain seq x y z
N MET A 1 6.62 -21.25 13.02
CA MET A 1 7.49 -20.38 13.82
C MET A 1 7.35 -18.99 13.27
N PRO A 2 7.14 -17.93 14.08
CA PRO A 2 7.23 -16.57 13.55
C PRO A 2 8.64 -16.40 13.01
N SER A 3 8.78 -15.93 11.77
CA SER A 3 10.10 -15.72 11.19
C SER A 3 10.85 -14.68 12.03
N GLU A 4 12.14 -14.85 12.22
CA GLU A 4 13.04 -13.93 12.89
C GLU A 4 12.98 -12.50 12.30
N TYR A 5 12.34 -12.36 11.15
CA TYR A 5 12.15 -11.14 10.37
C TYR A 5 10.93 -10.31 10.76
N ALA A 6 9.92 -10.91 11.42
CA ALA A 6 8.69 -10.22 11.81
C ALA A 6 8.91 -9.07 12.82
N SER A 7 10.08 -8.99 13.46
CA SER A 7 10.42 -7.96 14.45
C SER A 7 11.24 -6.79 13.91
N LYS A 8 11.76 -6.88 12.67
CA LYS A 8 12.68 -5.86 12.13
C LYS A 8 11.92 -4.80 11.37
N ILE A 9 11.97 -3.57 11.87
CA ILE A 9 11.54 -2.39 11.13
C ILE A 9 12.49 -2.22 9.94
N PRO A 10 12.00 -2.14 8.69
CA PRO A 10 12.87 -2.02 7.53
C PRO A 10 13.62 -0.68 7.56
N THR A 11 14.92 -0.73 7.29
CA THR A 11 15.70 0.48 7.02
C THR A 11 15.43 0.95 5.61
N LEU A 12 15.04 2.23 5.46
CA LEU A 12 14.86 2.83 4.14
C LEU A 12 16.22 2.99 3.44
N ILE A 13 16.32 2.47 2.22
CA ILE A 13 17.54 2.60 1.40
C ILE A 13 17.61 4.00 0.75
N PRO A 14 18.78 4.44 0.26
CA PRO A 14 18.97 5.77 -0.33
C PRO A 14 17.96 6.10 -1.44
N LEU A 15 17.62 5.13 -2.30
CA LEU A 15 16.65 5.33 -3.38
C LEU A 15 15.24 5.65 -2.85
N GLU A 16 14.83 4.98 -1.78
CA GLU A 16 13.54 5.21 -1.12
C GLU A 16 13.52 6.57 -0.41
N LYS A 17 14.62 6.94 0.23
CA LYS A 17 14.76 8.26 0.88
C LYS A 17 14.72 9.40 -0.14
N ALA A 18 15.21 9.18 -1.36
CA ALA A 18 15.20 10.14 -2.47
C ALA A 18 13.90 10.11 -3.29
N GLY A 19 13.10 9.06 -3.17
CA GLY A 19 11.87 8.86 -3.94
C GLY A 19 10.78 9.90 -3.68
N PRO A 20 9.74 9.90 -4.53
CA PRO A 20 8.61 10.82 -4.38
C PRO A 20 7.88 10.58 -3.06
N LYS A 21 7.61 11.68 -2.32
CA LYS A 21 6.90 11.64 -1.03
C LYS A 21 5.39 11.80 -1.22
N GLY A 22 4.83 11.00 -2.12
CA GLY A 22 3.42 10.97 -2.44
C GLY A 22 2.82 9.57 -2.31
N TYR A 23 1.50 9.52 -2.39
CA TYR A 23 0.74 8.26 -2.39
C TYR A 23 0.39 7.84 -3.81
N ILE A 24 0.66 6.57 -4.13
CA ILE A 24 0.06 5.89 -5.27
C ILE A 24 -1.31 5.40 -4.84
N ARG A 25 -2.36 5.82 -5.55
CA ARG A 25 -3.73 5.40 -5.29
C ARG A 25 -4.14 4.29 -6.24
N MET A 26 -4.59 3.17 -5.71
CA MET A 26 -5.04 2.00 -6.46
C MET A 26 -6.49 1.69 -6.11
N VAL A 27 -7.25 1.16 -7.08
CA VAL A 27 -8.66 0.83 -6.93
C VAL A 27 -8.94 -0.58 -7.43
N PHE A 28 -9.70 -1.35 -6.65
CA PHE A 28 -10.07 -2.73 -6.93
C PHE A 28 -11.58 -2.91 -6.75
N PRO A 29 -12.36 -2.86 -7.82
CA PRO A 29 -13.79 -3.13 -7.77
C PRO A 29 -14.04 -4.64 -7.72
N LEU A 30 -14.83 -5.08 -6.75
CA LEU A 30 -15.21 -6.46 -6.51
C LEU A 30 -16.72 -6.61 -6.55
N GLU A 31 -17.21 -7.63 -7.26
CA GLU A 31 -18.62 -7.97 -7.29
C GLU A 31 -19.01 -8.67 -5.98
N LEU A 32 -20.12 -8.27 -5.41
CA LEU A 32 -20.74 -8.95 -4.29
C LEU A 32 -22.14 -9.41 -4.71
N GLY A 33 -22.61 -10.50 -4.12
CA GLY A 33 -23.98 -10.97 -4.35
C GLY A 33 -25.04 -9.98 -3.84
N ASP A 34 -26.30 -10.24 -4.13
CA ASP A 34 -27.41 -9.36 -3.78
C ASP A 34 -27.63 -9.24 -2.27
N SER A 35 -27.23 -10.25 -1.52
CA SER A 35 -27.27 -10.24 -0.05
C SER A 35 -25.89 -10.53 0.53
N TYR A 36 -25.32 -9.57 1.21
CA TYR A 36 -24.05 -9.73 1.92
C TYR A 36 -24.05 -8.91 3.20
N ASP A 37 -23.33 -9.39 4.20
CA ASP A 37 -23.06 -8.62 5.41
C ASP A 37 -21.76 -7.83 5.25
N ALA A 38 -21.89 -6.51 5.21
CA ALA A 38 -20.74 -5.62 5.05
C ALA A 38 -19.83 -5.59 6.29
N ASP A 39 -20.36 -5.89 7.48
CA ASP A 39 -19.57 -5.96 8.70
C ASP A 39 -18.77 -7.25 8.77
N GLU A 40 -19.36 -8.37 8.35
CA GLU A 40 -18.67 -9.66 8.24
C GLU A 40 -17.52 -9.56 7.23
N ILE A 41 -17.77 -9.06 6.01
CA ILE A 41 -16.74 -8.87 4.99
C ILE A 41 -15.64 -7.93 5.50
N PHE A 42 -16.00 -6.81 6.13
CA PHE A 42 -15.02 -5.88 6.67
C PHE A 42 -14.19 -6.51 7.80
N GLY A 43 -14.81 -7.37 8.63
CA GLY A 43 -14.12 -8.15 9.65
C GLY A 43 -13.04 -9.06 9.06
N ILE A 44 -13.35 -9.78 7.97
CA ILE A 44 -12.39 -10.61 7.25
C ILE A 44 -11.26 -9.75 6.66
N LEU A 45 -11.57 -8.64 6.03
CA LEU A 45 -10.57 -7.74 5.47
C LEU A 45 -9.62 -7.20 6.54
N LYS A 46 -10.16 -6.77 7.69
CA LYS A 46 -9.36 -6.24 8.81
C LYS A 46 -8.47 -7.33 9.42
N GLN A 47 -9.01 -8.50 9.72
CA GLN A 47 -8.24 -9.61 10.28
C GLN A 47 -7.17 -10.12 9.31
N GLY A 48 -7.51 -10.26 8.02
CA GLY A 48 -6.56 -10.64 6.99
C GLY A 48 -5.42 -9.63 6.84
N LEU A 49 -5.71 -8.33 6.99
CA LEU A 49 -4.69 -7.29 6.95
C LEU A 49 -3.73 -7.37 8.15
N GLU A 50 -4.22 -7.63 9.35
CA GLU A 50 -3.35 -7.83 10.51
C GLU A 50 -2.43 -9.05 10.32
N ALA A 51 -2.96 -10.16 9.81
CA ALA A 51 -2.14 -11.33 9.46
C ALA A 51 -1.12 -11.02 8.35
N ALA A 52 -1.49 -10.21 7.36
CA ALA A 52 -0.57 -9.76 6.32
C ALA A 52 0.57 -8.88 6.86
N LYS A 53 0.30 -8.03 7.86
CA LYS A 53 1.33 -7.21 8.52
C LYS A 53 2.37 -8.06 9.25
N GLU A 54 2.01 -9.24 9.76
CA GLU A 54 2.98 -10.16 10.36
C GLU A 54 3.94 -10.73 9.32
N ARG A 55 3.46 -10.94 8.09
CA ARG A 55 4.28 -11.44 6.97
C ARG A 55 5.01 -10.34 6.22
N ALA A 56 4.43 -9.15 6.16
CA ALA A 56 4.98 -7.96 5.51
C ALA A 56 4.98 -6.77 6.50
N PRO A 57 5.93 -6.72 7.44
CA PRO A 57 5.92 -5.76 8.54
C PRO A 57 5.88 -4.29 8.12
N THR A 58 6.38 -3.97 6.92
CA THR A 58 6.34 -2.62 6.35
C THR A 58 4.91 -2.08 6.20
N LEU A 59 3.92 -2.96 6.00
CA LEU A 59 2.49 -2.57 6.00
C LEU A 59 2.04 -1.90 7.31
N GLY A 60 2.69 -2.23 8.42
CA GLY A 60 2.44 -1.64 9.75
C GLY A 60 3.38 -0.49 10.09
N CYS A 61 4.03 0.12 9.11
CA CYS A 61 4.96 1.23 9.31
C CYS A 61 4.43 2.54 8.77
N GLU A 62 5.04 3.62 9.24
CA GLU A 62 4.86 4.99 8.74
C GLU A 62 6.21 5.67 8.57
N GLY A 63 6.26 6.69 7.72
CA GLY A 63 7.41 7.55 7.56
C GLY A 63 7.41 8.66 8.61
N ILE A 64 8.44 8.72 9.43
CA ILE A 64 8.66 9.83 10.35
C ILE A 64 9.94 10.58 9.99
N PRO A 65 10.09 11.86 10.35
CA PRO A 65 11.33 12.59 10.12
C PRO A 65 12.53 11.88 10.76
N ASP A 66 13.58 11.71 9.98
CA ASP A 66 14.86 11.19 10.47
C ASP A 66 15.69 12.37 11.02
N THR A 67 15.65 12.54 12.35
CA THR A 67 16.36 13.64 13.03
C THR A 67 17.89 13.48 13.05
N GLU A 68 18.41 12.30 12.70
CA GLU A 68 19.83 12.02 12.63
C GLU A 68 20.39 12.27 11.22
N ALA A 69 19.51 12.42 10.22
CA ALA A 69 19.92 12.66 8.85
C ALA A 69 20.52 14.09 8.70
N LYS A 70 21.59 14.18 7.91
CA LYS A 70 22.24 15.48 7.60
C LYS A 70 21.39 16.37 6.69
N GLN A 71 20.41 15.80 6.00
CA GLN A 71 19.55 16.49 5.05
C GLN A 71 18.14 16.64 5.61
N ALA A 72 17.54 17.79 5.44
CA ALA A 72 16.15 18.02 5.80
C ALA A 72 15.20 17.17 4.94
N GLY A 73 14.09 16.75 5.54
CA GLY A 73 13.04 16.01 4.85
C GLY A 73 13.35 14.52 4.59
N VAL A 74 14.45 14.00 5.12
CA VAL A 74 14.71 12.56 5.12
C VAL A 74 13.76 11.88 6.09
N LEU A 75 13.20 10.73 5.68
CA LEU A 75 12.31 9.92 6.49
C LEU A 75 12.99 8.63 6.93
N LYS A 76 12.54 8.10 8.06
CA LYS A 76 12.82 6.74 8.50
C LYS A 76 11.53 5.99 8.75
N ALA A 77 11.56 4.66 8.62
CA ALA A 77 10.44 3.81 8.94
C ALA A 77 10.22 3.72 10.45
N HIS A 78 8.97 3.80 10.87
CA HIS A 78 8.55 3.64 12.25
C HIS A 78 7.33 2.72 12.30
N LYS A 79 7.35 1.71 13.16
CA LYS A 79 6.19 0.82 13.35
C LYS A 79 5.17 1.52 14.23
N TYR A 80 3.91 1.51 13.81
CA TYR A 80 2.79 2.01 14.61
C TYR A 80 1.90 0.86 15.13
N ASN A 81 1.18 1.12 16.21
CA ASN A 81 0.18 0.21 16.80
C ASN A 81 -1.14 0.93 17.14
N ASP A 82 -1.22 2.22 16.86
CA ASP A 82 -2.31 3.14 17.22
C ASP A 82 -3.03 3.70 15.97
N TYR A 83 -2.96 2.99 14.84
CA TYR A 83 -3.52 3.44 13.58
C TYR A 83 -4.29 2.33 12.86
N ASP A 84 -5.55 2.60 12.55
CA ASP A 84 -6.36 1.71 11.71
C ASP A 84 -5.96 1.87 10.24
N THR A 85 -5.19 0.91 9.74
CA THR A 85 -4.71 0.88 8.34
C THR A 85 -5.85 0.75 7.33
N ILE A 86 -6.98 0.18 7.74
CA ILE A 86 -8.17 0.04 6.89
C ILE A 86 -9.41 0.60 7.60
N ILE A 87 -10.24 1.34 6.87
CA ILE A 87 -11.55 1.80 7.34
C ILE A 87 -12.67 1.30 6.44
N LYS A 88 -13.87 1.18 7.02
CA LYS A 88 -15.10 0.90 6.29
C LYS A 88 -15.82 2.20 5.92
N LYS A 89 -16.32 2.27 4.68
CA LYS A 89 -17.23 3.32 4.23
C LYS A 89 -18.44 2.68 3.55
N ASP A 90 -19.62 2.95 4.09
CA ASP A 90 -20.88 2.47 3.50
C ASP A 90 -21.44 3.54 2.57
N LEU A 91 -21.44 3.25 1.29
CA LEU A 91 -21.94 4.12 0.21
C LEU A 91 -23.18 3.53 -0.47
N ARG A 92 -23.90 2.60 0.19
CA ARG A 92 -25.09 1.95 -0.35
C ARG A 92 -26.35 2.80 -0.25
N ALA A 93 -26.35 3.80 0.62
CA ALA A 93 -27.49 4.71 0.75
C ALA A 93 -27.74 5.49 -0.55
N PRO A 94 -29.01 5.76 -0.91
CA PRO A 94 -29.33 6.55 -2.10
C PRO A 94 -28.59 7.90 -2.10
N GLY A 95 -27.92 8.20 -3.21
CA GLY A 95 -27.15 9.45 -3.39
C GLY A 95 -25.75 9.47 -2.78
N ALA A 96 -25.36 8.47 -1.99
CA ALA A 96 -24.01 8.38 -1.42
C ALA A 96 -22.93 8.05 -2.47
N PHE A 97 -23.31 7.26 -3.48
CA PHE A 97 -22.49 6.95 -4.65
C PHE A 97 -23.35 6.91 -5.90
N SER A 98 -22.81 7.39 -7.03
CA SER A 98 -23.61 7.62 -8.26
C SER A 98 -23.87 6.35 -9.09
N HIS A 99 -23.22 5.24 -8.76
CA HIS A 99 -23.22 4.04 -9.57
C HIS A 99 -23.41 2.79 -8.72
N THR A 100 -24.09 1.77 -9.30
CA THR A 100 -24.00 0.39 -8.78
C THR A 100 -22.75 -0.28 -9.35
N TYR A 101 -22.36 -1.42 -8.77
CA TYR A 101 -21.30 -2.23 -9.35
C TYR A 101 -21.62 -2.66 -10.79
N ALA A 102 -22.89 -3.04 -11.04
CA ALA A 102 -23.35 -3.44 -12.37
C ALA A 102 -23.21 -2.30 -13.41
N ASP A 103 -23.51 -1.06 -13.01
CA ASP A 103 -23.35 0.11 -13.89
C ASP A 103 -21.89 0.34 -14.28
N ILE A 104 -20.97 0.21 -13.32
CA ILE A 104 -19.55 0.40 -13.56
C ILE A 104 -19.02 -0.73 -14.45
N LYS A 105 -19.41 -1.98 -14.17
CA LYS A 105 -19.04 -3.17 -14.94
C LYS A 105 -19.53 -3.08 -16.38
N ALA A 106 -20.79 -2.70 -16.60
CA ALA A 106 -21.38 -2.55 -17.92
C ALA A 106 -20.69 -1.50 -18.79
N LYS A 107 -20.07 -0.48 -18.16
CA LYS A 107 -19.28 0.58 -18.81
C LYS A 107 -17.80 0.25 -18.94
N GLY A 108 -17.35 -0.96 -18.57
CA GLY A 108 -15.96 -1.39 -18.65
C GLY A 108 -15.03 -0.69 -17.64
N PHE A 109 -15.53 -0.37 -16.46
CA PHE A 109 -14.76 0.25 -15.36
C PHE A 109 -14.08 1.57 -15.74
N PRO A 110 -14.82 2.57 -16.23
CA PRO A 110 -14.23 3.84 -16.64
C PRO A 110 -13.62 4.57 -15.44
N LEU A 111 -12.44 5.15 -15.58
CA LEU A 111 -11.74 5.87 -14.50
C LEU A 111 -12.59 6.98 -13.90
N ALA A 112 -13.44 7.63 -14.69
CA ALA A 112 -14.32 8.69 -14.22
C ALA A 112 -15.35 8.23 -13.18
N ALA A 113 -15.65 6.92 -13.09
CA ALA A 113 -16.53 6.38 -12.06
C ALA A 113 -15.87 6.31 -10.67
N PHE A 114 -14.53 6.41 -10.61
CA PHE A 114 -13.76 6.27 -9.37
C PHE A 114 -13.28 7.63 -8.87
N ASN A 115 -14.17 8.36 -8.20
CA ASN A 115 -13.80 9.62 -7.57
C ASN A 115 -12.83 9.37 -6.40
N GLY A 116 -11.56 9.69 -6.59
CA GLY A 116 -10.52 9.44 -5.59
C GLY A 116 -10.70 10.23 -4.29
N ASP A 117 -11.36 11.38 -4.31
CA ASP A 117 -11.58 12.17 -3.09
C ASP A 117 -12.72 11.57 -2.23
N LEU A 118 -13.64 10.82 -2.84
CA LEU A 118 -14.67 10.07 -2.14
C LEU A 118 -14.17 8.70 -1.68
N LEU A 119 -13.42 8.01 -2.52
CA LEU A 119 -13.11 6.59 -2.37
C LEU A 119 -11.78 6.32 -1.68
N CYS A 120 -10.85 7.29 -1.63
CA CYS A 120 -9.53 7.14 -1.01
C CYS A 120 -9.45 7.93 0.29
N ARG A 121 -8.68 7.41 1.25
CA ARG A 121 -8.42 8.09 2.52
C ARG A 121 -7.47 9.26 2.39
N ARG A 122 -6.63 9.27 1.34
CA ARG A 122 -5.54 10.23 1.19
C ARG A 122 -5.51 10.86 -0.18
N PHE A 123 -5.09 12.10 -0.21
CA PHE A 123 -4.65 12.74 -1.44
C PHE A 123 -3.30 12.17 -1.91
N THR A 124 -3.00 12.36 -3.19
CA THR A 124 -1.71 11.95 -3.75
C THR A 124 -0.54 12.60 -3.02
N TRP A 125 -0.67 13.87 -2.67
CA TRP A 125 0.35 14.60 -1.93
C TRP A 125 -0.15 14.88 -0.52
N PRO A 126 0.56 14.39 0.52
CA PRO A 126 0.18 14.65 1.91
C PRO A 126 0.41 16.12 2.26
N SER A 127 -0.43 16.64 3.14
CA SER A 127 -0.26 17.98 3.71
C SER A 127 0.84 17.98 4.78
N PRO A 128 1.48 19.13 5.02
CA PRO A 128 2.46 19.25 6.09
C PRO A 128 1.86 18.84 7.45
N GLY A 129 2.59 18.00 8.18
CA GLY A 129 2.18 17.49 9.50
C GLY A 129 1.21 16.30 9.48
N GLU A 130 0.77 15.86 8.31
CA GLU A 130 0.02 14.62 8.22
C GLU A 130 0.89 13.40 8.56
N ARG A 131 0.27 12.41 9.18
CA ARG A 131 0.85 11.10 9.40
C ARG A 131 1.05 10.38 8.06
N LEU A 132 2.17 9.67 7.87
CA LEU A 132 2.59 9.09 6.59
C LEU A 132 2.65 7.55 6.65
N PRO A 133 1.51 6.84 6.85
CA PRO A 133 1.50 5.37 6.86
C PRO A 133 1.96 4.82 5.50
N ALA A 134 2.64 3.66 5.52
CA ALA A 134 3.09 2.97 4.32
C ALA A 134 1.92 2.53 3.43
N ALA A 135 0.81 2.14 4.07
CA ALA A 135 -0.44 1.84 3.40
C ALA A 135 -1.62 2.45 4.18
N ASP A 136 -2.61 2.95 3.45
CA ASP A 136 -3.84 3.48 4.00
C ASP A 136 -5.01 3.06 3.11
N LEU A 137 -5.86 2.18 3.64
CA LEU A 137 -6.85 1.43 2.87
C LEU A 137 -8.28 1.87 3.22
N GLN A 138 -9.17 1.77 2.25
CA GLN A 138 -10.60 2.00 2.46
C GLN A 138 -11.43 0.96 1.73
N ALA A 139 -12.36 0.33 2.46
CA ALA A 139 -13.35 -0.59 1.92
C ALA A 139 -14.67 0.16 1.72
N ASN A 140 -14.99 0.49 0.48
CA ASN A 140 -16.19 1.25 0.09
C ASN A 140 -17.27 0.28 -0.36
N PHE A 141 -18.28 0.05 0.46
CA PHE A 141 -19.43 -0.78 0.10
C PHE A 141 -20.41 0.02 -0.74
N ILE A 142 -20.67 -0.43 -1.95
CA ILE A 142 -21.60 0.16 -2.92
C ILE A 142 -22.73 -0.81 -3.24
N PRO A 143 -23.86 -0.38 -3.85
CA PRO A 143 -24.89 -1.33 -4.29
C PRO A 143 -24.32 -2.38 -5.25
N GLY A 144 -24.43 -3.66 -4.86
CA GLY A 144 -23.96 -4.83 -5.64
C GLY A 144 -22.44 -5.05 -5.63
N GLY A 145 -21.66 -4.34 -4.79
CA GLY A 145 -20.22 -4.50 -4.81
C GLY A 145 -19.45 -3.84 -3.69
N LEU A 146 -18.16 -4.03 -3.76
CA LEU A 146 -17.16 -3.45 -2.88
C LEU A 146 -16.04 -2.82 -3.74
N ILE A 147 -15.69 -1.59 -3.44
CA ILE A 147 -14.52 -0.95 -4.03
C ILE A 147 -13.46 -0.83 -2.94
N ILE A 148 -12.43 -1.66 -3.02
CA ILE A 148 -11.25 -1.52 -2.16
C ILE A 148 -10.35 -0.47 -2.80
N THR A 149 -9.92 0.52 -2.01
CA THR A 149 -8.91 1.48 -2.43
C THR A 149 -7.71 1.43 -1.50
N GLY A 150 -6.52 1.54 -2.09
CA GLY A 150 -5.27 1.60 -1.37
C GLY A 150 -4.51 2.87 -1.73
N CYS A 151 -4.04 3.58 -0.70
CA CYS A 151 -3.09 4.68 -0.81
C CYS A 151 -1.75 4.18 -0.27
N PHE A 152 -0.77 3.99 -1.14
CA PHE A 152 0.54 3.44 -0.79
C PHE A 152 1.60 4.53 -0.88
N PHE A 153 2.32 4.75 0.23
CA PHE A 153 3.32 5.81 0.31
C PHE A 153 4.59 5.40 -0.45
N HIS A 154 4.94 6.16 -1.50
CA HIS A 154 5.95 5.78 -2.48
C HIS A 154 7.39 5.69 -1.91
N VAL A 155 7.60 6.16 -0.68
CA VAL A 155 8.85 5.96 0.07
C VAL A 155 9.08 4.50 0.47
N PHE A 156 8.01 3.71 0.66
CA PHE A 156 8.12 2.32 1.15
C PHE A 156 8.21 1.26 0.05
N GLY A 157 8.08 1.65 -1.20
CA GLY A 157 8.17 0.70 -2.30
C GLY A 157 7.63 1.25 -3.61
N ASP A 158 7.56 0.36 -4.56
CA ASP A 158 7.06 0.55 -5.90
C ASP A 158 5.84 -0.34 -6.19
N ALA A 159 5.38 -0.37 -7.42
CA ALA A 159 4.24 -1.18 -7.84
C ALA A 159 4.41 -2.66 -7.48
N LYS A 160 5.62 -3.23 -7.63
CA LYS A 160 5.89 -4.64 -7.29
C LYS A 160 5.67 -4.88 -5.80
N THR A 161 6.16 -3.98 -4.95
CA THR A 161 5.97 -4.03 -3.51
C THR A 161 4.49 -4.00 -3.15
N TYR A 162 3.72 -3.08 -3.74
CA TYR A 162 2.29 -2.92 -3.42
C TYR A 162 1.46 -4.13 -3.87
N TYR A 163 1.75 -4.70 -5.04
CA TYR A 163 1.11 -5.94 -5.48
C TYR A 163 1.44 -7.11 -4.55
N THR A 164 2.68 -7.25 -4.10
CA THR A 164 3.06 -8.27 -3.13
C THR A 164 2.28 -8.12 -1.81
N TRP A 165 2.11 -6.90 -1.31
CA TRP A 165 1.30 -6.64 -0.12
C TRP A 165 -0.17 -7.00 -0.33
N LEU A 166 -0.74 -6.62 -1.47
CA LEU A 166 -2.13 -6.91 -1.81
C LEU A 166 -2.37 -8.41 -1.99
N GLU A 167 -1.46 -9.12 -2.66
CA GLU A 167 -1.51 -10.58 -2.82
C GLU A 167 -1.43 -11.29 -1.46
N THR A 168 -0.52 -10.85 -0.59
CA THR A 168 -0.38 -11.38 0.77
C THR A 168 -1.66 -11.15 1.57
N TRP A 169 -2.23 -9.95 1.51
CA TRP A 169 -3.48 -9.63 2.17
C TRP A 169 -4.66 -10.45 1.64
N ALA A 170 -4.80 -10.55 0.33
CA ALA A 170 -5.85 -11.37 -0.30
C ALA A 170 -5.71 -12.85 0.08
N GLU A 171 -4.50 -13.37 0.17
CA GLU A 171 -4.23 -14.74 0.62
C GLU A 171 -4.69 -14.94 2.06
N GLU A 172 -4.35 -14.05 2.98
CA GLU A 172 -4.78 -14.17 4.38
C GLU A 172 -6.31 -14.04 4.52
N CYS A 173 -6.96 -13.19 3.72
CA CYS A 173 -8.43 -13.12 3.68
C CYS A 173 -9.06 -14.42 3.20
N ARG A 174 -8.51 -15.08 2.16
CA ARG A 174 -9.01 -16.38 1.69
C ARG A 174 -8.83 -17.48 2.74
N ARG A 175 -7.72 -17.46 3.47
CA ARG A 175 -7.46 -18.40 4.57
C ARG A 175 -8.47 -18.28 5.71
N LEU A 176 -8.87 -17.07 6.05
CA LEU A 176 -9.94 -16.84 7.03
C LEU A 176 -11.29 -17.41 6.55
N GLN A 177 -11.45 -17.61 5.25
CA GLN A 177 -12.63 -18.23 4.64
C GLN A 177 -12.45 -19.73 4.38
N GLY A 178 -11.41 -20.37 4.93
CA GLY A 178 -11.21 -21.83 4.89
C GLY A 178 -10.32 -22.32 3.74
N GLU A 179 -9.69 -21.44 2.97
CA GLU A 179 -8.71 -21.87 1.97
C GLU A 179 -7.51 -22.52 2.66
N THR A 180 -7.18 -23.73 2.20
CA THR A 180 -6.04 -24.52 2.67
C THR A 180 -5.03 -24.67 1.54
N GLY A 181 -3.74 -24.62 1.86
CA GLY A 181 -2.67 -24.75 0.86
C GLY A 181 -1.36 -24.10 1.34
N PRO A 182 -0.28 -24.25 0.59
CA PRO A 182 0.96 -23.55 0.90
C PRO A 182 0.74 -22.04 0.76
N ARG A 183 1.40 -21.27 1.63
CA ARG A 183 1.44 -19.81 1.50
C ARG A 183 2.42 -19.43 0.39
N ASN A 184 2.09 -18.36 -0.32
CA ASN A 184 3.04 -17.75 -1.23
C ASN A 184 4.27 -17.29 -0.44
N GLU A 185 5.45 -17.68 -0.92
CA GLU A 185 6.69 -17.21 -0.34
C GLU A 185 6.91 -15.75 -0.73
N ILE A 186 7.14 -14.90 0.27
CA ILE A 186 7.65 -13.57 0.02
C ILE A 186 9.18 -13.69 0.13
N PRO A 187 9.94 -13.39 -0.94
CA PRO A 187 11.39 -13.54 -0.91
C PRO A 187 12.03 -12.75 0.24
N ASP A 188 12.94 -13.37 0.98
CA ASP A 188 13.63 -12.76 2.14
C ASP A 188 14.30 -11.43 1.79
N GLU A 189 14.85 -11.31 0.59
CA GLU A 189 15.45 -10.09 0.05
C GLU A 189 14.48 -8.89 -0.01
N PHE A 190 13.16 -9.15 -0.04
CA PHE A 190 12.15 -8.10 0.04
C PHE A 190 12.17 -7.36 1.39
N PHE A 191 12.68 -8.03 2.44
CA PHE A 191 12.59 -7.52 3.82
C PHE A 191 13.96 -7.26 4.47
N THR A 192 15.02 -7.93 4.05
CA THR A 192 16.24 -8.02 4.86
C THR A 192 17.51 -7.50 4.23
N ASP A 193 17.65 -7.49 2.92
CA ASP A 193 18.91 -7.14 2.27
C ASP A 193 18.75 -6.14 1.11
N ARG A 194 17.89 -5.18 1.32
CA ARG A 194 17.59 -4.11 0.35
C ARG A 194 18.85 -3.31 0.00
N GLU A 195 19.85 -3.23 0.90
CA GLU A 195 21.12 -2.57 0.64
C GLU A 195 22.01 -3.32 -0.36
N LYS A 196 21.86 -4.64 -0.49
CA LYS A 196 22.61 -5.42 -1.50
C LYS A 196 22.33 -4.92 -2.91
N HIS A 197 21.08 -4.54 -3.19
CA HIS A 197 20.67 -4.04 -4.50
C HIS A 197 21.23 -2.64 -4.81
N MET A 198 21.71 -1.93 -3.79
CA MET A 198 22.26 -0.58 -3.91
C MET A 198 23.79 -0.52 -3.82
N LYS A 199 24.45 -1.67 -3.66
CA LYS A 199 25.93 -1.69 -3.68
C LYS A 199 26.40 -1.35 -5.10
N PRO A 200 27.29 -0.32 -5.24
CA PRO A 200 27.86 -0.01 -6.54
C PRO A 200 28.53 -1.25 -7.12
N SER A 201 28.27 -1.57 -8.38
CA SER A 201 28.93 -2.68 -9.07
C SER A 201 30.43 -2.48 -9.24
N GLY A 202 30.94 -1.32 -8.89
CA GLY A 202 32.32 -0.90 -9.11
C GLY A 202 32.69 -0.65 -10.59
N ARG A 203 31.75 -0.88 -11.51
CA ARG A 203 31.99 -0.80 -12.95
C ARG A 203 31.83 0.59 -13.55
N ASN A 204 31.14 1.52 -12.86
CA ASN A 204 30.89 2.88 -13.35
C ASN A 204 31.03 3.88 -12.20
N ALA A 205 32.22 3.94 -11.60
CA ALA A 205 32.56 4.99 -10.64
C ALA A 205 32.98 6.29 -11.39
N GLY A 206 32.23 6.68 -12.43
CA GLY A 206 32.38 7.97 -13.09
C GLY A 206 31.82 9.10 -12.24
N LYS A 207 32.38 10.29 -12.40
CA LYS A 207 31.79 11.51 -11.85
C LYS A 207 30.54 11.88 -12.66
N PRO A 208 29.56 12.63 -12.11
CA PRO A 208 28.38 13.10 -12.85
C PRO A 208 28.75 13.76 -14.19
N GLU A 209 29.91 14.46 -14.27
CA GLU A 209 30.42 15.11 -15.47
C GLU A 209 30.83 14.12 -16.57
N ASP A 210 31.17 12.89 -16.21
CA ASP A 210 31.55 11.84 -17.17
C ASP A 210 30.33 11.27 -17.93
N HIS A 211 29.13 11.65 -17.52
CA HIS A 211 27.84 11.24 -18.10
C HIS A 211 27.17 12.42 -18.83
N SER A 212 27.90 13.08 -19.71
CA SER A 212 27.49 14.32 -20.42
C SER A 212 26.28 14.16 -21.35
N GLU A 213 25.78 12.93 -21.59
CA GLU A 213 24.60 12.68 -22.41
C GLU A 213 23.27 12.71 -21.65
N SER A 214 23.29 12.74 -20.33
CA SER A 214 22.08 12.89 -19.53
C SER A 214 21.73 14.35 -19.34
N ASN A 215 21.03 14.93 -20.33
CA ASN A 215 20.38 16.24 -20.22
C ASN A 215 19.24 16.20 -19.16
N TRP A 216 19.58 16.08 -17.91
CA TRP A 216 18.65 16.35 -16.81
C TRP A 216 18.54 17.87 -16.63
N ARG A 217 17.70 18.50 -17.45
CA ARG A 217 17.20 19.85 -17.12
C ARG A 217 16.05 19.65 -16.13
N LEU A 218 16.30 20.04 -14.89
CA LEU A 218 15.26 20.30 -13.89
C LEU A 218 14.44 21.52 -14.30
#